data_8f517d188146488edfa0ab0c1188035f
#
_entry.id   8f517d188146488edfa0ab0c1188035f
#
_cell.length_a   1.000
_cell.length_b   1.000
_cell.length_c   1.000
_cell.angle_alpha   90.00
_cell.angle_beta   90.00
_cell.angle_gamma   90.00
#
_symmetry.space_group_name_H-M   'P 1'
#
loop_
_entity.id
_entity.type
_entity.pdbx_description
1 polymer ?
#
loop_
_entity_poly.entity_id
_entity_poly.type
_entity_poly.pdbx_seq_one_letter_code
_entity_poly.pdbx_strand_id
1 'polypeptide(L)' 'MAEVYIELRRNGAYLKCTATCAETGEEAMAVGPVNDPEGLKRLAVLKLRNKLAERRPSKPGGGGIVV' A
#
# COMPACT_ATOMS: atom_id res chain seq x y z
N MET A 1 -8.15 -9.94 10.07
CA MET A 1 -7.55 -9.06 9.14
C MET A 1 -8.16 -9.17 7.77
N ALA A 2 -8.39 -8.09 7.13
CA ALA A 2 -9.04 -8.12 5.83
C ALA A 2 -8.12 -8.68 4.77
N GLU A 3 -8.69 -9.19 3.72
CA GLU A 3 -7.93 -9.66 2.60
C GLU A 3 -7.35 -8.49 1.82
N VAL A 4 -6.19 -8.72 1.25
CA VAL A 4 -5.56 -7.72 0.41
C VAL A 4 -5.29 -8.37 -0.93
N TYR A 5 -5.76 -7.74 -1.99
CA TYR A 5 -5.51 -8.22 -3.34
C TYR A 5 -4.27 -7.53 -3.88
N ILE A 6 -3.44 -8.30 -4.53
CA ILE A 6 -2.18 -7.79 -5.07
C ILE A 6 -2.22 -7.94 -6.57
N GLU A 7 -1.91 -6.86 -7.26
CA GLU A 7 -1.80 -6.88 -8.70
C GLU A 7 -0.43 -6.39 -9.09
N LEU A 8 0.27 -7.17 -9.91
CA LEU A 8 1.59 -6.77 -10.40
C LEU A 8 1.50 -6.54 -11.88
N ARG A 9 2.05 -5.43 -12.32
CA ARG A 9 2.11 -5.11 -13.73
C ARG A 9 3.53 -4.73 -14.08
N ARG A 10 4.00 -5.26 -15.18
CA ARG A 10 5.31 -4.92 -15.63
C ARG A 10 5.22 -3.78 -16.63
N ASN A 11 6.11 -2.81 -16.45
CA ASN A 11 6.12 -1.67 -17.33
C ASN A 11 7.57 -1.36 -17.64
N GLY A 12 8.08 -1.94 -18.72
CA GLY A 12 9.49 -1.77 -19.06
C GLY A 12 10.39 -2.43 -18.04
N ALA A 13 11.28 -1.68 -17.45
CA ALA A 13 12.22 -2.20 -16.46
C ALA A 13 11.66 -2.16 -15.06
N TYR A 14 10.41 -1.72 -14.89
CA TYR A 14 9.82 -1.62 -13.56
C TYR A 14 8.69 -2.59 -13.38
N LEU A 15 8.39 -2.87 -12.13
CA LEU A 15 7.14 -3.50 -11.77
C LEU A 15 6.32 -2.47 -11.00
N LYS A 16 5.03 -2.49 -11.23
CA LYS A 16 4.11 -1.68 -10.46
C LYS A 16 3.24 -2.64 -9.69
N CYS A 17 3.15 -2.45 -8.41
CA CYS A 17 2.38 -3.31 -7.54
C CYS A 17 1.27 -2.51 -6.90
N THR A 18 0.05 -2.98 -7.01
CA THR A 18 -1.10 -2.35 -6.37
C THR A 18 -1.66 -3.30 -5.34
N ALA A 19 -1.81 -2.81 -4.12
CA ALA A 19 -2.43 -3.57 -3.05
C ALA A 19 -3.77 -2.93 -2.75
N THR A 20 -4.83 -3.73 -2.74
CA THR A 20 -6.18 -3.24 -2.52
C THR A 20 -6.79 -3.95 -1.32
N CYS A 21 -7.34 -3.20 -0.40
CA CYS A 21 -8.01 -3.79 0.75
C CYS A 21 -9.42 -4.20 0.32
N ALA A 22 -9.73 -5.48 0.46
CA ALA A 22 -11.02 -5.99 0.03
C ALA A 22 -12.16 -5.40 0.84
N GLU A 23 -11.88 -5.02 2.06
CA GLU A 23 -12.91 -4.54 2.95
C GLU A 23 -13.30 -3.09 2.69
N THR A 24 -12.33 -2.24 2.46
CA THR A 24 -12.58 -0.81 2.34
C THR A 24 -12.45 -0.28 0.93
N GLY A 25 -11.82 -1.04 0.05
CA GLY A 25 -11.55 -0.56 -1.29
C GLY A 25 -10.35 0.35 -1.40
N GLU A 26 -9.67 0.61 -0.30
CA GLU A 26 -8.48 1.44 -0.33
C GLU A 26 -7.37 0.76 -1.10
N GLU A 27 -6.56 1.55 -1.77
CA GLU A 27 -5.46 1.03 -2.57
C GLU A 27 -4.19 1.76 -2.27
N ALA A 28 -3.09 1.08 -2.45
CA ALA A 28 -1.77 1.68 -2.39
C ALA A 28 -0.93 1.07 -3.48
N MET A 29 -0.05 1.87 -4.04
CA MET A 29 0.81 1.43 -5.14
C MET A 29 2.26 1.59 -4.78
N ALA A 30 3.08 0.73 -5.33
CA ALA A 30 4.52 0.84 -5.20
C ALA A 30 5.14 0.45 -6.52
N VAL A 31 6.29 1.02 -6.81
CA VAL A 31 7.01 0.75 -8.04
C VAL A 31 8.42 0.32 -7.66
N GLY A 32 8.93 -0.67 -8.32
CA GLY A 32 10.27 -1.16 -8.02
C GLY A 32 10.86 -1.92 -9.18
N PRO A 33 12.05 -2.48 -8.98
CA PRO A 33 12.73 -3.20 -10.05
C PRO A 33 12.07 -4.54 -10.32
N VAL A 34 12.18 -5.00 -11.56
CA VAL A 34 11.53 -6.25 -11.94
C VAL A 34 12.15 -7.45 -11.26
N ASN A 35 13.35 -7.33 -10.74
CA ASN A 35 14.00 -8.49 -10.15
C ASN A 35 13.71 -8.67 -8.66
N ASP A 36 12.83 -7.86 -8.09
CA ASP A 36 12.48 -8.02 -6.68
C ASP A 36 10.98 -7.86 -6.45
N PRO A 37 10.19 -8.75 -7.00
CA PRO A 37 8.74 -8.63 -6.84
C PRO A 37 8.27 -8.85 -5.41
N GLU A 38 8.99 -9.69 -4.66
CA GLU A 38 8.56 -9.96 -3.30
C GLU A 38 8.72 -8.74 -2.40
N GLY A 39 9.83 -8.04 -2.54
CA GLY A 39 10.03 -6.82 -1.77
C GLY A 39 9.02 -5.77 -2.15
N LEU A 40 8.68 -5.71 -3.43
CA LEU A 40 7.70 -4.73 -3.90
C LEU A 40 6.33 -5.02 -3.34
N LYS A 41 5.94 -6.29 -3.28
CA LYS A 41 4.66 -6.66 -2.70
C LYS A 41 4.59 -6.26 -1.24
N ARG A 42 5.65 -6.52 -0.50
CA ARG A 42 5.67 -6.15 0.91
C ARG A 42 5.55 -4.65 1.08
N LEU A 43 6.22 -3.91 0.23
CA LEU A 43 6.16 -2.46 0.31
C LEU A 43 4.76 -1.94 0.03
N ALA A 44 4.11 -2.49 -0.98
CA ALA A 44 2.75 -2.07 -1.32
C ALA A 44 1.79 -2.37 -0.18
N VAL A 45 1.92 -3.54 0.44
CA VAL A 45 1.07 -3.91 1.56
C VAL A 45 1.33 -3.00 2.75
N LEU A 46 2.58 -2.69 3.00
CA LEU A 46 2.92 -1.80 4.10
C LEU A 46 2.33 -0.42 3.89
N LYS A 47 2.42 0.09 2.68
CA LYS A 47 1.84 1.39 2.39
C LYS A 47 0.34 1.38 2.58
N LEU A 48 -0.31 0.30 2.17
CA LEU A 48 -1.75 0.18 2.34
C LEU A 48 -2.12 0.17 3.82
N ARG A 49 -1.38 -0.58 4.61
CA ARG A 49 -1.66 -0.65 6.05
C ARG A 49 -1.48 0.70 6.71
N ASN A 50 -0.45 1.43 6.33
CA ASN A 50 -0.24 2.76 6.87
C ASN A 50 -1.37 3.70 6.46
N LYS A 51 -1.84 3.56 5.24
CA LYS A 51 -2.92 4.38 4.75
C LYS A 51 -4.20 4.10 5.52
N LEU A 52 -4.47 2.84 5.78
CA LEU A 52 -5.66 2.47 6.55
C LEU A 52 -5.56 2.95 7.98
N ALA A 53 -4.37 2.90 8.55
CA ALA A 53 -4.18 3.38 9.90
C ALA A 53 -4.39 4.88 10.00
N GLU A 54 -4.01 5.61 8.99
CA GLU A 54 -4.20 7.05 8.98
C GLU A 54 -5.66 7.46 8.91
N ARG A 55 -6.50 6.58 8.41
CA ARG A 55 -7.90 6.90 8.33
C ARG A 55 -8.63 6.76 9.63
N ARG A 56 -7.97 6.24 10.65
CA ARG A 56 -8.61 6.08 11.91
C ARG A 56 -9.00 7.39 12.42
N PRO A 57 -10.19 7.53 12.86
CA PRO A 57 -10.68 8.81 13.32
C PRO A 57 -10.20 9.19 14.67
N SER A 58 -9.46 8.48 15.26
CA SER A 58 -9.12 8.76 16.60
C SER A 58 -8.26 9.93 16.81
N LYS A 59 -7.77 10.59 15.94
CA LYS A 59 -6.81 11.46 16.22
C LYS A 59 -6.89 12.68 15.94
N PRO A 60 -7.34 13.30 16.56
CA PRO A 60 -7.39 14.57 16.28
C PRO A 60 -6.14 15.10 16.30
N GLY A 61 -5.86 15.57 16.32
CA GLY A 61 -4.78 16.08 16.42
C GLY A 61 -3.76 15.67 16.21
N GLY A 62 -3.70 15.44 16.26
CA GLY A 62 -2.83 15.09 15.91
C GLY A 62 -2.10 15.17 15.22
N GLY A 63 -1.98 15.18 15.18
CA GLY A 63 -1.42 15.12 14.54
C GLY A 63 -0.82 15.28 13.88
N GLY A 64 -0.87 15.40 13.80
CA GLY A 64 -0.34 15.39 13.16
C GLY A 64 0.38 15.67 12.73
N ILE A 65 0.43 15.86 12.62
CA ILE A 65 1.03 16.06 12.19
C ILE A 65 1.86 16.21 12.03
N VAL A 66 1.93 16.30 11.96
CA VAL A 66 2.63 16.33 11.82
C VAL A 66 3.38 16.30 11.59
N VAL A 67 3.53 16.44 11.41
CA VAL A 67 4.13 16.37 11.20
C VAL A 67 4.58 16.20 11.09
#